data_00bb50d59b68bfa0ecfef839b8b139c7
#
_entry.id   00bb50d59b68bfa0ecfef839b8b139c7
#
_cell.length_a   1.000
_cell.length_b   1.000
_cell.length_c   1.000
_cell.angle_alpha   90.00
_cell.angle_beta   90.00
_cell.angle_gamma   90.00
#
_symmetry.space_group_name_H-M   'P 1'
#
loop_
_entity.id
_entity.type
_entity.pdbx_description
1 polymer ?
#
loop_
_entity_poly.entity_id
_entity_poly.type
_entity_poly.pdbx_seq_one_letter_code
_entity_poly.pdbx_strand_id
1 'polypeptide(L)'
;MSDSKQGNTIAREEVENLCRINGEPTWLKDNRLAGWEAYLQCPMPTGKTEDWRTTIVDTLDLSELTAVEPIAKATKEITLELLTSAKANLGDLAGVYVEDYATGSKSHNVDKALTDKGVVFAPLKTALEQHSDVLKGLITTERAGLKDKFTLMNQALWTDGLYLRVPKNTTIDLPFVFMVNLPVKAKEAAVKAEGSKDSEAEKFGQAVFPKVILVAEENSKVNFVTMIGSQESAQAEGQITLANAAIELHLAAGANVSVAEVSNMGEEVFLVNRIKAFIGKDATLDYTTAGLGAKQIKADIETILTAPGATARVNGVVLGDSDEHFAYNTIADHTATDTNSNIVFRVALKDESTSIYQGIIKVEKIAQRTDSYQSNKNLLLGTEARADSIPKLEILADDVKC
;
A
#
# COMPACT_ATOMS: atom_id res chain seq x y z
N MET A 1 40.78 10.63 15.18
CA MET A 1 39.67 10.12 15.98
C MET A 1 38.55 11.12 15.84
N SER A 2 37.69 10.94 14.86
CA SER A 2 36.54 11.79 14.61
C SER A 2 35.30 10.98 14.99
N ASP A 3 34.68 11.36 16.11
CA ASP A 3 33.34 10.88 16.45
C ASP A 3 32.38 11.31 15.33
N SER A 4 32.06 10.36 14.49
CA SER A 4 30.91 10.49 13.57
C SER A 4 29.65 10.53 14.43
N LYS A 5 28.97 11.68 14.47
CA LYS A 5 27.59 11.79 14.91
C LYS A 5 26.78 10.77 14.10
N GLN A 6 26.47 9.62 14.70
CA GLN A 6 25.43 8.74 14.17
C GLN A 6 24.11 9.50 14.24
N GLY A 7 23.61 9.95 13.11
CA GLY A 7 22.22 10.36 12.97
C GLY A 7 21.33 9.17 13.36
N ASN A 8 20.15 9.44 13.88
CA ASN A 8 19.17 8.42 14.27
C ASN A 8 18.66 7.66 13.04
N THR A 9 19.48 6.77 12.50
CA THR A 9 19.06 5.81 11.49
C THR A 9 18.26 4.72 12.17
N ILE A 10 17.14 4.31 11.58
CA ILE A 10 16.38 3.15 12.08
C ILE A 10 17.37 1.98 12.30
N ALA A 11 17.40 1.47 13.52
CA ALA A 11 18.33 0.44 13.93
C ALA A 11 17.60 -0.86 14.32
N ARG A 12 18.33 -1.97 14.38
CA ARG A 12 17.80 -3.26 14.86
C ARG A 12 17.08 -3.11 16.22
N GLU A 13 17.61 -2.27 17.10
CA GLU A 13 17.03 -2.02 18.43
C GLU A 13 15.60 -1.45 18.34
N GLU A 14 15.27 -0.66 17.33
CA GLU A 14 13.91 -0.16 17.10
C GLU A 14 12.96 -1.28 16.72
N VAL A 15 13.39 -2.23 15.88
CA VAL A 15 12.60 -3.43 15.57
C VAL A 15 12.34 -4.26 16.81
N GLU A 16 13.36 -4.46 17.65
CA GLU A 16 13.23 -5.21 18.92
C GLU A 16 12.36 -4.47 19.93
N ASN A 17 12.46 -3.15 20.01
CA ASN A 17 11.61 -2.31 20.84
C ASN A 17 10.15 -2.36 20.41
N LEU A 18 9.88 -2.31 19.10
CA LEU A 18 8.54 -2.43 18.55
C LEU A 18 7.89 -3.76 18.98
N CYS A 19 8.62 -4.88 18.86
CA CYS A 19 8.14 -6.19 19.30
C CYS A 19 7.83 -6.21 20.80
N ARG A 20 8.69 -5.61 21.61
CA ARG A 20 8.55 -5.54 23.07
C ARG A 20 7.36 -4.68 23.51
N ILE A 21 7.21 -3.50 22.91
CA ILE A 21 6.12 -2.56 23.23
C ILE A 21 4.77 -3.17 22.87
N ASN A 22 4.69 -3.87 21.73
CA ASN A 22 3.48 -4.50 21.26
C ASN A 22 3.17 -5.85 21.91
N GLY A 23 4.11 -6.42 22.72
CA GLY A 23 3.93 -7.75 23.29
C GLY A 23 3.81 -8.86 22.24
N GLU A 24 4.53 -8.72 21.13
CA GLU A 24 4.37 -9.61 19.97
C GLU A 24 4.81 -11.05 20.26
N PRO A 25 4.14 -12.04 19.65
CA PRO A 25 4.55 -13.42 19.79
C PRO A 25 5.93 -13.68 19.14
N THR A 26 6.67 -14.67 19.66
CA THR A 26 8.04 -14.98 19.21
C THR A 26 8.14 -15.16 17.70
N TRP A 27 7.17 -15.86 17.08
CA TRP A 27 7.18 -16.08 15.62
C TRP A 27 7.15 -14.78 14.82
N LEU A 28 6.45 -13.76 15.31
CA LEU A 28 6.37 -12.45 14.63
C LEU A 28 7.66 -11.67 14.82
N LYS A 29 8.24 -11.70 16.04
CA LYS A 29 9.56 -11.12 16.30
C LYS A 29 10.62 -11.73 15.37
N ASP A 30 10.64 -13.06 15.26
CA ASP A 30 11.60 -13.76 14.37
C ASP A 30 11.40 -13.35 12.90
N ASN A 31 10.14 -13.23 12.47
CA ASN A 31 9.79 -12.79 11.11
C ASN A 31 10.25 -11.34 10.85
N ARG A 32 10.04 -10.42 11.79
CA ARG A 32 10.51 -9.03 11.67
C ARG A 32 12.02 -8.94 11.61
N LEU A 33 12.72 -9.66 12.47
CA LEU A 33 14.19 -9.66 12.49
C LEU A 33 14.76 -10.27 11.21
N ALA A 34 14.15 -11.31 10.67
CA ALA A 34 14.55 -11.86 9.37
C ALA A 34 14.32 -10.84 8.23
N GLY A 35 13.20 -10.11 8.25
CA GLY A 35 12.93 -9.01 7.33
C GLY A 35 13.98 -7.90 7.44
N TRP A 36 14.37 -7.53 8.66
CA TRP A 36 15.38 -6.51 8.92
C TRP A 36 16.77 -6.92 8.42
N GLU A 37 17.21 -8.12 8.71
CA GLU A 37 18.51 -8.64 8.21
C GLU A 37 18.54 -8.66 6.67
N ALA A 38 17.44 -9.07 6.05
CA ALA A 38 17.32 -9.03 4.59
C ALA A 38 17.33 -7.59 4.06
N TYR A 39 16.66 -6.64 4.75
CA TYR A 39 16.69 -5.21 4.43
C TYR A 39 18.11 -4.66 4.43
N LEU A 40 18.92 -4.98 5.42
CA LEU A 40 20.31 -4.52 5.50
C LEU A 40 21.16 -5.02 4.33
N GLN A 41 20.90 -6.23 3.85
CA GLN A 41 21.63 -6.83 2.73
C GLN A 41 21.08 -6.40 1.35
N CYS A 42 19.86 -5.94 1.28
CA CYS A 42 19.22 -5.52 0.04
C CYS A 42 19.75 -4.13 -0.37
N PRO A 43 20.32 -3.96 -1.57
CA PRO A 43 20.75 -2.65 -2.04
C PRO A 43 19.52 -1.73 -2.26
N MET A 44 19.75 -0.41 -2.17
CA MET A 44 18.76 0.55 -2.65
C MET A 44 18.47 0.30 -4.13
N PRO A 45 17.22 0.35 -4.55
CA PRO A 45 16.91 0.35 -5.97
C PRO A 45 17.56 1.57 -6.65
N THR A 46 17.86 1.42 -7.92
CA THR A 46 18.44 2.48 -8.75
C THR A 46 17.66 2.57 -10.06
N GLY A 47 17.89 3.58 -10.86
CA GLY A 47 17.35 3.67 -12.21
C GLY A 47 17.72 2.52 -13.16
N LYS A 48 18.57 1.57 -12.71
CA LYS A 48 18.89 0.31 -13.42
C LYS A 48 18.07 -0.88 -12.92
N THR A 49 17.43 -0.75 -11.77
CA THR A 49 16.54 -1.78 -11.22
C THR A 49 15.23 -1.75 -12.01
N GLU A 50 14.84 -2.86 -12.63
CA GLU A 50 13.78 -2.90 -13.64
C GLU A 50 12.46 -2.29 -13.13
N ASP A 51 11.99 -2.68 -11.94
CA ASP A 51 10.73 -2.20 -11.35
C ASP A 51 10.80 -0.75 -10.82
N TRP A 52 12.02 -0.18 -10.74
CA TRP A 52 12.30 1.15 -10.23
C TRP A 52 12.93 2.08 -11.27
N ARG A 53 13.14 1.58 -12.49
CA ARG A 53 13.88 2.28 -13.56
C ARG A 53 13.31 3.66 -13.89
N THR A 54 12.04 3.84 -13.64
CA THR A 54 11.28 5.05 -13.96
C THR A 54 10.89 5.85 -12.72
N THR A 55 11.30 5.39 -11.54
CA THR A 55 11.04 6.04 -10.25
C THR A 55 12.29 6.82 -9.85
N ILE A 56 12.13 8.05 -9.39
CA ILE A 56 13.25 8.88 -8.93
C ILE A 56 13.69 8.35 -7.56
N VAL A 57 14.72 7.51 -7.54
CA VAL A 57 15.27 6.90 -6.30
C VAL A 57 16.69 7.34 -5.99
N ASP A 58 17.41 7.84 -6.98
CA ASP A 58 18.84 8.20 -6.84
C ASP A 58 19.04 9.40 -5.91
N THR A 59 17.98 10.17 -5.67
CA THR A 59 17.96 11.34 -4.78
C THR A 59 17.44 11.02 -3.37
N LEU A 60 16.98 9.79 -3.10
CA LEU A 60 16.36 9.44 -1.83
C LEU A 60 17.43 9.11 -0.77
N ASP A 61 17.54 9.93 0.26
CA ASP A 61 18.39 9.68 1.41
C ASP A 61 17.57 9.20 2.61
N LEU A 62 17.68 7.92 2.93
CA LEU A 62 17.02 7.29 4.08
C LEU A 62 17.84 7.39 5.38
N SER A 63 19.00 8.07 5.37
CA SER A 63 19.94 8.08 6.51
C SER A 63 19.41 8.83 7.73
N GLU A 64 18.48 9.76 7.53
CA GLU A 64 17.84 10.54 8.61
C GLU A 64 16.40 10.09 8.90
N LEU A 65 15.96 8.95 8.32
CA LEU A 65 14.62 8.43 8.48
C LEU A 65 14.36 8.01 9.92
N THR A 66 13.27 8.50 10.50
CA THR A 66 12.76 8.05 11.80
C THR A 66 11.39 7.40 11.62
N ALA A 67 11.21 6.20 12.19
CA ALA A 67 9.88 5.60 12.23
C ALA A 67 8.98 6.42 13.18
N VAL A 68 7.76 6.73 12.75
CA VAL A 68 6.78 7.34 13.63
C VAL A 68 6.32 6.29 14.64
N GLU A 69 6.32 6.66 15.92
CA GLU A 69 5.90 5.75 16.98
C GLU A 69 4.46 5.24 16.77
N PRO A 70 4.18 4.00 17.20
CA PRO A 70 2.84 3.47 17.15
C PRO A 70 1.86 4.37 17.91
N ILE A 71 0.70 4.60 17.31
CA ILE A 71 -0.35 5.41 17.93
C ILE A 71 -0.76 4.79 19.28
N ALA A 72 -0.50 5.49 20.37
CA ALA A 72 -0.65 4.96 21.71
C ALA A 72 -2.04 5.19 22.34
N LYS A 73 -2.79 6.18 21.87
CA LYS A 73 -4.07 6.57 22.49
C LYS A 73 -5.17 6.79 21.46
N ALA A 74 -6.36 6.24 21.74
CA ALA A 74 -7.58 6.65 21.05
C ALA A 74 -8.06 7.98 21.64
N THR A 75 -8.18 9.02 20.83
CA THR A 75 -8.85 10.28 21.20
C THR A 75 -10.16 10.41 20.42
N LYS A 76 -11.22 10.85 21.10
CA LYS A 76 -12.56 10.86 20.51
C LYS A 76 -12.83 12.00 19.49
N GLU A 77 -12.08 13.11 19.56
CA GLU A 77 -12.51 14.34 18.84
C GLU A 77 -12.10 14.40 17.37
N ILE A 78 -10.86 14.11 17.04
CA ILE A 78 -10.37 14.21 15.63
C ILE A 78 -10.93 13.10 14.75
N THR A 79 -11.15 11.95 15.34
CA THR A 79 -11.83 10.83 14.69
C THR A 79 -13.24 11.20 14.20
N LEU A 80 -13.92 12.12 14.87
CA LEU A 80 -15.29 12.51 14.52
C LEU A 80 -15.35 13.28 13.20
N GLU A 81 -14.39 14.15 12.91
CA GLU A 81 -14.34 14.89 11.63
C GLU A 81 -14.04 13.98 10.46
N LEU A 82 -13.01 13.11 10.57
CA LEU A 82 -12.69 12.13 9.54
C LEU A 82 -13.82 11.13 9.32
N LEU A 83 -14.46 10.67 10.40
CA LEU A 83 -15.64 9.82 10.33
C LEU A 83 -16.84 10.52 9.70
N THR A 84 -17.05 11.79 10.02
CA THR A 84 -18.14 12.60 9.45
C THR A 84 -17.90 12.81 7.97
N SER A 85 -16.66 13.10 7.56
CA SER A 85 -16.28 13.22 6.16
C SER A 85 -16.46 11.89 5.40
N ALA A 86 -16.00 10.78 5.97
CA ALA A 86 -16.19 9.47 5.36
C ALA A 86 -17.69 9.14 5.17
N LYS A 87 -18.51 9.35 6.19
CA LYS A 87 -19.96 9.13 6.10
C LYS A 87 -20.66 10.08 5.13
N ALA A 88 -20.22 11.33 5.07
CA ALA A 88 -20.79 12.31 4.14
C ALA A 88 -20.54 11.92 2.67
N ASN A 89 -19.40 11.28 2.40
CA ASN A 89 -19.01 10.90 1.04
C ASN A 89 -19.40 9.47 0.66
N LEU A 90 -19.43 8.53 1.60
CA LEU A 90 -19.65 7.11 1.34
C LEU A 90 -21.02 6.58 1.83
N GLY A 91 -21.77 7.36 2.62
CA GLY A 91 -23.03 6.94 3.22
C GLY A 91 -22.85 6.04 4.45
N ASP A 92 -23.75 5.07 4.63
CA ASP A 92 -23.67 4.11 5.73
C ASP A 92 -22.48 3.15 5.55
N LEU A 93 -21.83 2.78 6.66
CA LEU A 93 -20.62 1.97 6.70
C LEU A 93 -20.83 0.71 7.55
N ALA A 94 -20.26 -0.41 7.11
CA ALA A 94 -20.19 -1.65 7.88
C ALA A 94 -19.22 -1.54 9.07
N GLY A 95 -18.15 -0.78 8.87
CA GLY A 95 -17.16 -0.48 9.90
C GLY A 95 -16.15 0.56 9.41
N VAL A 96 -15.49 1.22 10.36
CA VAL A 96 -14.46 2.20 10.07
C VAL A 96 -13.32 2.10 11.07
N TYR A 97 -12.09 2.16 10.56
CA TYR A 97 -10.89 2.28 11.36
C TYR A 97 -10.03 3.43 10.82
N VAL A 98 -9.59 4.30 11.71
CA VAL A 98 -8.76 5.46 11.39
C VAL A 98 -7.48 5.40 12.18
N GLU A 99 -6.36 5.53 11.50
CA GLU A 99 -5.04 5.81 12.07
C GLU A 99 -4.63 7.23 11.71
N ASP A 100 -4.62 8.10 12.70
CA ASP A 100 -4.21 9.49 12.52
C ASP A 100 -2.82 9.71 13.13
N TYR A 101 -1.80 9.59 12.29
CA TYR A 101 -0.41 9.80 12.68
C TYR A 101 -0.06 11.27 12.88
N ALA A 102 -0.85 12.19 12.35
CA ALA A 102 -0.65 13.62 12.56
C ALA A 102 -0.92 14.02 14.03
N THR A 103 -1.89 13.36 14.65
CA THR A 103 -2.30 13.66 16.04
C THR A 103 -1.95 12.55 17.03
N GLY A 104 -1.46 11.41 16.55
CA GLY A 104 -1.21 10.23 17.36
C GLY A 104 -2.50 9.58 17.87
N SER A 105 -3.61 9.71 17.15
CA SER A 105 -4.91 9.18 17.54
C SER A 105 -5.38 8.04 16.65
N LYS A 106 -6.22 7.16 17.18
CA LYS A 106 -6.89 6.12 16.40
C LYS A 106 -8.32 5.91 16.85
N SER A 107 -9.16 5.47 15.94
CA SER A 107 -10.54 5.11 16.22
C SER A 107 -10.97 3.91 15.43
N HIS A 108 -11.76 3.08 16.06
CA HIS A 108 -12.26 1.85 15.48
C HIS A 108 -13.73 1.68 15.84
N ASN A 109 -14.56 1.40 14.84
CA ASN A 109 -15.97 1.09 15.02
C ASN A 109 -16.40 0.05 13.95
N VAL A 110 -17.20 -0.90 14.36
CA VAL A 110 -17.78 -1.92 13.49
C VAL A 110 -19.20 -2.24 13.95
N ASP A 111 -20.10 -2.51 13.02
CA ASP A 111 -21.46 -2.93 13.33
C ASP A 111 -21.46 -4.24 14.14
N LYS A 112 -22.08 -4.19 15.32
CA LYS A 112 -22.18 -5.36 16.21
C LYS A 112 -22.85 -6.57 15.55
N ALA A 113 -23.84 -6.35 14.70
CA ALA A 113 -24.51 -7.42 13.98
C ALA A 113 -23.58 -8.19 13.03
N LEU A 114 -22.48 -7.56 12.56
CA LEU A 114 -21.46 -8.22 11.75
C LEU A 114 -20.49 -9.03 12.62
N THR A 115 -20.06 -8.50 13.76
CA THR A 115 -19.22 -9.25 14.69
C THR A 115 -19.94 -10.47 15.26
N ASP A 116 -21.23 -10.36 15.54
CA ASP A 116 -22.06 -11.51 15.97
C ASP A 116 -22.17 -12.61 14.90
N LYS A 117 -21.95 -12.27 13.61
CA LYS A 117 -21.82 -13.22 12.49
C LYS A 117 -20.41 -13.78 12.31
N GLY A 118 -19.47 -13.39 13.16
CA GLY A 118 -18.08 -13.83 13.10
C GLY A 118 -17.18 -13.00 12.15
N VAL A 119 -17.65 -11.85 11.67
CA VAL A 119 -16.80 -10.89 10.95
C VAL A 119 -15.79 -10.32 11.92
N VAL A 120 -14.52 -10.31 11.52
CA VAL A 120 -13.44 -9.65 12.26
C VAL A 120 -13.04 -8.40 11.48
N PHE A 121 -13.20 -7.25 12.07
CA PHE A 121 -12.70 -5.98 11.57
C PHE A 121 -11.99 -5.30 12.75
N ALA A 122 -10.70 -5.40 12.81
CA ALA A 122 -9.94 -5.02 14.00
C ALA A 122 -8.56 -4.46 13.65
N PRO A 123 -8.01 -3.58 14.51
CA PRO A 123 -6.60 -3.24 14.45
C PRO A 123 -5.76 -4.53 14.39
N LEU A 124 -4.73 -4.55 13.53
CA LEU A 124 -3.93 -5.74 13.29
C LEU A 124 -3.25 -6.23 14.58
N LYS A 125 -2.84 -5.30 15.44
CA LYS A 125 -2.30 -5.61 16.77
C LYS A 125 -3.31 -6.40 17.63
N THR A 126 -4.55 -5.95 17.69
CA THR A 126 -5.62 -6.66 18.44
C THR A 126 -5.91 -8.04 17.81
N ALA A 127 -5.90 -8.12 16.50
CA ALA A 127 -6.10 -9.37 15.79
C ALA A 127 -4.97 -10.38 16.06
N LEU A 128 -3.73 -9.95 16.25
CA LEU A 128 -2.62 -10.82 16.63
C LEU A 128 -2.82 -11.51 17.97
N GLU A 129 -3.49 -10.87 18.92
CA GLU A 129 -3.81 -11.48 20.22
C GLU A 129 -4.87 -12.57 20.10
N GLN A 130 -5.84 -12.40 19.21
CA GLN A 130 -7.04 -13.25 19.11
C GLN A 130 -6.97 -14.29 17.97
N HIS A 131 -6.21 -14.02 16.92
CA HIS A 131 -6.13 -14.77 15.67
C HIS A 131 -4.70 -15.12 15.25
N SER A 132 -3.78 -15.23 16.21
CA SER A 132 -2.34 -15.42 15.98
C SER A 132 -2.03 -16.56 15.03
N ASP A 133 -2.70 -17.71 15.16
CA ASP A 133 -2.45 -18.89 14.34
C ASP A 133 -2.77 -18.67 12.85
N VAL A 134 -3.87 -17.95 12.56
CA VAL A 134 -4.25 -17.60 11.19
C VAL A 134 -3.25 -16.59 10.63
N LEU A 135 -2.97 -15.53 11.39
CA LEU A 135 -2.05 -14.46 10.97
C LEU A 135 -0.62 -14.94 10.78
N LYS A 136 -0.16 -15.93 11.57
CA LYS A 136 1.13 -16.57 11.37
C LYS A 136 1.26 -17.20 9.98
N GLY A 137 0.19 -17.80 9.48
CA GLY A 137 0.17 -18.36 8.12
C GLY A 137 0.11 -17.31 6.99
N LEU A 138 -0.27 -16.08 7.29
CA LEU A 138 -0.40 -14.99 6.34
C LEU A 138 0.81 -14.06 6.37
N ILE A 139 1.28 -13.67 7.55
CA ILE A 139 2.44 -12.78 7.73
C ILE A 139 3.72 -13.62 7.68
N THR A 140 4.13 -14.07 6.52
CA THR A 140 5.39 -14.80 6.34
C THR A 140 6.25 -14.16 5.27
N THR A 141 7.56 -14.17 5.48
CA THR A 141 8.55 -13.60 4.54
C THR A 141 8.47 -14.26 3.17
N GLU A 142 8.18 -15.56 3.12
CA GLU A 142 8.08 -16.32 1.86
C GLU A 142 6.84 -15.94 1.04
N ARG A 143 5.70 -15.68 1.69
CA ARG A 143 4.47 -15.27 1.00
C ARG A 143 4.53 -13.87 0.44
N ALA A 144 5.24 -12.98 1.10
CA ALA A 144 5.36 -11.60 0.64
C ALA A 144 6.13 -11.45 -0.68
N GLY A 145 6.86 -12.48 -1.11
CA GLY A 145 7.67 -12.44 -2.34
C GLY A 145 8.70 -11.30 -2.29
N LEU A 146 9.31 -11.11 -1.12
CA LEU A 146 10.12 -9.95 -0.78
C LEU A 146 11.37 -9.88 -1.63
N LYS A 147 11.45 -8.92 -2.54
CA LYS A 147 12.58 -8.75 -3.44
C LYS A 147 13.18 -7.35 -3.42
N ASP A 148 12.52 -6.38 -2.81
CA ASP A 148 12.98 -5.00 -2.77
C ASP A 148 13.09 -4.45 -1.36
N LYS A 149 13.89 -3.40 -1.22
CA LYS A 149 14.25 -2.79 0.05
C LYS A 149 13.05 -2.23 0.83
N PHE A 150 12.07 -1.63 0.15
CA PHE A 150 10.91 -1.03 0.80
C PHE A 150 9.92 -2.10 1.30
N THR A 151 9.77 -3.20 0.58
CA THR A 151 8.96 -4.34 1.05
C THR A 151 9.55 -4.98 2.31
N LEU A 152 10.89 -5.15 2.33
CA LEU A 152 11.60 -5.67 3.50
C LEU A 152 11.52 -4.69 4.69
N MET A 153 11.57 -3.38 4.42
CA MET A 153 11.38 -2.35 5.42
C MET A 153 9.98 -2.41 6.04
N ASN A 154 8.92 -2.50 5.24
CA ASN A 154 7.56 -2.67 5.75
C ASN A 154 7.44 -3.95 6.58
N GLN A 155 7.99 -5.07 6.11
CA GLN A 155 7.98 -6.34 6.83
C GLN A 155 8.58 -6.23 8.25
N ALA A 156 9.65 -5.48 8.39
CA ALA A 156 10.33 -5.30 9.67
C ALA A 156 9.63 -4.27 10.58
N LEU A 157 9.06 -3.22 10.01
CA LEU A 157 8.71 -1.99 10.73
C LEU A 157 7.22 -1.66 10.77
N TRP A 158 6.32 -2.45 10.14
CA TRP A 158 4.89 -2.12 10.26
C TRP A 158 4.46 -2.04 11.72
N THR A 159 3.73 -0.97 12.06
CA THR A 159 3.42 -0.63 13.46
C THR A 159 2.02 -1.09 13.88
N ASP A 160 1.07 -0.93 13.00
CA ASP A 160 -0.32 -1.39 13.13
C ASP A 160 -0.94 -1.46 11.72
N GLY A 161 -2.23 -1.48 11.64
CA GLY A 161 -3.01 -1.57 10.42
C GLY A 161 -4.30 -2.32 10.68
N LEU A 162 -4.84 -2.95 9.65
CA LEU A 162 -6.15 -3.56 9.69
C LEU A 162 -6.10 -5.05 9.38
N TYR A 163 -6.81 -5.84 10.16
CA TYR A 163 -7.25 -7.18 9.83
C TYR A 163 -8.76 -7.20 9.57
N LEU A 164 -9.15 -7.58 8.34
CA LEU A 164 -10.53 -7.80 7.96
C LEU A 164 -10.71 -9.26 7.54
N ARG A 165 -11.54 -10.01 8.26
CA ARG A 165 -11.93 -11.38 7.89
C ARG A 165 -13.44 -11.45 7.76
N VAL A 166 -13.90 -11.91 6.60
CA VAL A 166 -15.32 -12.16 6.33
C VAL A 166 -15.56 -13.66 6.25
N PRO A 167 -16.39 -14.23 7.14
CA PRO A 167 -16.67 -15.66 7.18
C PRO A 167 -17.36 -16.16 5.91
N LYS A 168 -17.26 -17.46 5.68
CA LYS A 168 -17.89 -18.13 4.54
C LYS A 168 -19.40 -17.84 4.45
N ASN A 169 -19.89 -17.78 3.21
CA ASN A 169 -21.31 -17.54 2.90
C ASN A 169 -21.89 -16.27 3.53
N THR A 170 -21.04 -15.25 3.79
CA THR A 170 -21.44 -13.98 4.37
C THR A 170 -21.39 -12.88 3.31
N THR A 171 -22.51 -12.20 3.09
CA THR A 171 -22.60 -11.04 2.20
C THR A 171 -22.72 -9.76 3.02
N ILE A 172 -21.85 -8.80 2.72
CA ILE A 172 -21.82 -7.47 3.36
C ILE A 172 -21.83 -6.43 2.24
N ASP A 173 -22.95 -5.70 2.11
CA ASP A 173 -23.12 -4.74 1.04
C ASP A 173 -22.57 -3.35 1.39
N LEU A 174 -22.59 -2.97 2.68
CA LEU A 174 -21.99 -1.72 3.14
C LEU A 174 -20.47 -1.84 3.16
N PRO A 175 -19.74 -0.78 2.82
CA PRO A 175 -18.28 -0.83 2.80
C PRO A 175 -17.67 -0.76 4.21
N PHE A 176 -16.55 -1.47 4.40
CA PHE A 176 -15.59 -1.18 5.46
C PHE A 176 -14.62 -0.12 4.99
N VAL A 177 -14.20 0.75 5.89
CA VAL A 177 -13.27 1.85 5.58
C VAL A 177 -12.06 1.81 6.50
N PHE A 178 -10.88 1.87 5.91
CA PHE A 178 -9.62 2.10 6.62
C PHE A 178 -8.99 3.41 6.15
N MET A 179 -8.71 4.31 7.09
CA MET A 179 -8.14 5.63 6.78
C MET A 179 -6.81 5.80 7.50
N VAL A 180 -5.81 6.26 6.77
CA VAL A 180 -4.50 6.66 7.31
C VAL A 180 -4.31 8.14 7.03
N ASN A 181 -4.22 8.95 8.09
CA ASN A 181 -3.86 10.36 8.00
C ASN A 181 -2.38 10.51 8.38
N LEU A 182 -1.58 10.96 7.41
CA LEU A 182 -0.14 11.05 7.54
C LEU A 182 0.28 12.30 8.33
N PRO A 183 1.38 12.21 9.10
CA PRO A 183 1.92 13.39 9.75
C PRO A 183 2.61 14.26 8.71
N VAL A 184 2.26 15.53 8.71
CA VAL A 184 2.97 16.56 7.96
C VAL A 184 3.52 17.55 8.96
N LYS A 185 4.85 17.65 9.08
CA LYS A 185 5.47 18.62 9.96
C LYS A 185 5.51 19.99 9.28
N ALA A 186 4.91 20.99 9.92
CA ALA A 186 5.20 22.38 9.60
C ALA A 186 6.68 22.66 9.89
N LYS A 187 7.37 23.30 8.96
CA LYS A 187 8.78 23.67 9.12
C LYS A 187 8.93 24.78 10.15
N GLU A 188 9.85 24.58 11.11
CA GLU A 188 10.50 25.73 11.73
C GLU A 188 11.38 26.40 10.66
N ALA A 189 11.15 27.69 10.41
CA ALA A 189 11.83 28.45 9.35
C ALA A 189 13.35 28.33 9.47
N ALA A 190 13.97 27.48 8.66
CA ALA A 190 15.41 27.48 8.49
C ALA A 190 15.79 28.70 7.66
N VAL A 191 16.63 29.55 8.23
CA VAL A 191 17.23 30.70 7.54
C VAL A 191 18.04 30.17 6.37
N LYS A 192 17.60 30.45 5.15
CA LYS A 192 18.34 30.11 3.90
C LYS A 192 19.73 30.74 3.94
N ALA A 193 20.77 29.93 3.88
CA ALA A 193 22.08 30.36 3.42
C ALA A 193 22.02 30.46 1.88
N GLU A 194 22.06 31.66 1.36
CA GLU A 194 22.13 31.90 -0.07
C GLU A 194 23.44 31.34 -0.64
N GLY A 195 23.40 30.45 -1.61
CA GLY A 195 24.52 30.20 -2.50
C GLY A 195 24.92 28.79 -2.90
N SER A 196 24.15 27.71 -2.70
CA SER A 196 24.53 26.42 -3.29
C SER A 196 23.58 26.02 -4.43
N LYS A 197 24.16 25.78 -5.61
CA LYS A 197 23.50 25.27 -6.83
C LYS A 197 23.58 23.74 -6.97
N ASP A 198 23.90 23.05 -5.90
CA ASP A 198 23.86 21.60 -5.90
C ASP A 198 22.44 21.16 -5.50
N SER A 199 21.84 20.28 -6.29
CA SER A 199 20.58 19.62 -5.95
C SER A 199 20.80 18.84 -4.65
N GLU A 200 20.43 19.44 -3.51
CA GLU A 200 20.46 18.70 -2.24
C GLU A 200 19.55 17.51 -2.36
N ALA A 201 20.05 16.33 -1.98
CA ALA A 201 19.24 15.10 -1.92
C ALA A 201 18.02 15.33 -1.01
N GLU A 202 16.85 14.92 -1.46
CA GLU A 202 15.63 15.00 -0.68
C GLU A 202 15.74 14.08 0.55
N LYS A 203 15.64 14.64 1.74
CA LYS A 203 15.81 13.91 3.00
C LYS A 203 14.47 13.48 3.58
N PHE A 204 14.37 12.23 3.97
CA PHE A 204 13.21 11.74 4.69
C PHE A 204 13.32 12.08 6.18
N GLY A 205 12.27 12.73 6.72
CA GLY A 205 12.18 13.01 8.15
C GLY A 205 11.43 11.93 8.93
N GLN A 206 10.32 11.46 8.40
CA GLN A 206 9.43 10.52 9.09
C GLN A 206 9.00 9.38 8.16
N ALA A 207 8.71 8.21 8.76
CA ALA A 207 8.14 7.08 8.05
C ALA A 207 6.97 6.45 8.80
N VAL A 208 5.92 6.08 8.07
CA VAL A 208 4.80 5.27 8.55
C VAL A 208 4.67 4.00 7.72
N PHE A 209 4.25 2.92 8.37
CA PHE A 209 4.23 1.58 7.77
C PHE A 209 2.87 0.91 7.97
N PRO A 210 1.78 1.41 7.36
CA PRO A 210 0.47 0.79 7.48
C PRO A 210 0.42 -0.56 6.78
N LYS A 211 -0.30 -1.52 7.39
CA LYS A 211 -0.49 -2.85 6.84
C LYS A 211 -1.94 -3.27 6.89
N VAL A 212 -2.45 -3.83 5.77
CA VAL A 212 -3.80 -4.38 5.68
C VAL A 212 -3.73 -5.85 5.31
N ILE A 213 -4.48 -6.68 6.01
CA ILE A 213 -4.71 -8.08 5.66
C ILE A 213 -6.22 -8.29 5.58
N LEU A 214 -6.71 -8.63 4.38
CA LEU A 214 -8.10 -8.97 4.13
C LEU A 214 -8.22 -10.45 3.76
N VAL A 215 -9.08 -11.16 4.47
CA VAL A 215 -9.41 -12.57 4.20
C VAL A 215 -10.90 -12.69 3.91
N ALA A 216 -11.26 -13.00 2.68
CA ALA A 216 -12.60 -13.30 2.25
C ALA A 216 -12.74 -14.82 2.11
N GLU A 217 -13.48 -15.45 3.04
CA GLU A 217 -13.69 -16.89 3.02
C GLU A 217 -14.66 -17.32 1.91
N GLU A 218 -14.89 -18.62 1.76
CA GLU A 218 -15.67 -19.20 0.66
C GLU A 218 -17.04 -18.53 0.50
N ASN A 219 -17.39 -18.16 -0.75
CA ASN A 219 -18.66 -17.55 -1.13
C ASN A 219 -19.00 -16.28 -0.32
N SER A 220 -18.02 -15.59 0.24
CA SER A 220 -18.24 -14.30 0.91
C SER A 220 -18.25 -13.14 -0.09
N LYS A 221 -18.95 -12.05 0.29
CA LYS A 221 -18.94 -10.79 -0.47
C LYS A 221 -18.64 -9.62 0.45
N VAL A 222 -17.68 -8.76 0.06
CA VAL A 222 -17.28 -7.60 0.84
C VAL A 222 -16.83 -6.44 -0.03
N ASN A 223 -17.17 -5.22 0.41
CA ASN A 223 -16.66 -3.96 -0.12
C ASN A 223 -15.70 -3.34 0.90
N PHE A 224 -14.53 -2.93 0.44
CA PHE A 224 -13.50 -2.34 1.28
C PHE A 224 -12.96 -1.07 0.64
N VAL A 225 -12.83 -0.01 1.43
CA VAL A 225 -12.24 1.25 1.01
C VAL A 225 -11.03 1.54 1.89
N THR A 226 -9.89 1.83 1.29
CA THR A 226 -8.71 2.32 1.99
C THR A 226 -8.33 3.69 1.47
N MET A 227 -8.01 4.59 2.39
CA MET A 227 -7.66 5.97 2.09
C MET A 227 -6.36 6.33 2.80
N ILE A 228 -5.37 6.79 2.03
CA ILE A 228 -4.14 7.36 2.57
C ILE A 228 -4.12 8.82 2.17
N GLY A 229 -4.07 9.70 3.16
CA GLY A 229 -4.09 11.14 2.94
C GLY A 229 -3.18 11.88 3.91
N SER A 230 -2.85 13.11 3.58
CA SER A 230 -2.29 14.09 4.51
C SER A 230 -3.14 15.35 4.48
N GLN A 231 -3.17 16.08 5.60
CA GLN A 231 -3.75 17.42 5.59
C GLN A 231 -2.77 18.34 4.86
N GLU A 232 -3.28 19.23 4.01
CA GLU A 232 -2.46 20.29 3.44
C GLU A 232 -1.87 21.12 4.58
N SER A 233 -0.57 20.99 4.81
CA SER A 233 0.11 21.95 5.67
C SER A 233 0.55 23.12 4.79
N ALA A 234 0.21 24.32 5.21
CA ALA A 234 0.73 25.52 4.59
C ALA A 234 2.27 25.47 4.64
N GLN A 235 2.91 25.08 3.52
CA GLN A 235 4.33 25.20 3.23
C GLN A 235 5.30 24.60 4.27
N ALA A 236 5.41 23.30 4.35
CA ALA A 236 6.56 22.64 4.96
C ALA A 236 7.66 22.45 3.89
N GLU A 237 8.57 23.38 3.72
CA GLU A 237 9.76 23.14 2.89
C GLU A 237 10.74 22.19 3.60
N GLY A 238 11.13 21.09 3.02
CA GLY A 238 12.43 20.46 3.23
C GLY A 238 12.53 19.06 3.83
N GLN A 239 11.44 18.40 4.27
CA GLN A 239 11.50 16.98 4.67
C GLN A 239 10.34 16.20 4.09
N ILE A 240 10.64 15.06 3.48
CA ILE A 240 9.65 14.16 2.92
C ILE A 240 9.20 13.15 3.97
N THR A 241 7.90 12.89 4.03
CA THR A 241 7.32 11.77 4.79
C THR A 241 7.27 10.55 3.89
N LEU A 242 7.87 9.44 4.33
CA LEU A 242 7.73 8.15 3.68
C LEU A 242 6.47 7.43 4.21
N ALA A 243 5.51 7.20 3.35
CA ALA A 243 4.45 6.24 3.61
C ALA A 243 4.79 4.93 2.88
N ASN A 244 5.08 3.87 3.62
CA ASN A 244 5.39 2.56 3.05
C ASN A 244 4.31 1.56 3.45
N ALA A 245 3.29 1.42 2.60
CA ALA A 245 2.08 0.66 2.85
C ALA A 245 2.13 -0.74 2.22
N ALA A 246 1.44 -1.68 2.84
CA ALA A 246 1.25 -3.03 2.30
C ALA A 246 -0.19 -3.50 2.48
N ILE A 247 -0.80 -3.99 1.39
CA ILE A 247 -2.16 -4.55 1.37
C ILE A 247 -2.10 -5.98 0.84
N GLU A 248 -2.55 -6.93 1.65
CA GLU A 248 -2.61 -8.33 1.28
C GLU A 248 -4.05 -8.83 1.29
N LEU A 249 -4.50 -9.37 0.15
CA LEU A 249 -5.88 -9.82 -0.07
C LEU A 249 -5.90 -11.32 -0.34
N HIS A 250 -6.67 -12.06 0.46
CA HIS A 250 -6.84 -13.51 0.32
C HIS A 250 -8.31 -13.82 0.02
N LEU A 251 -8.59 -14.25 -1.21
CA LEU A 251 -9.92 -14.59 -1.68
C LEU A 251 -10.03 -16.12 -1.81
N ALA A 252 -10.83 -16.74 -0.95
CA ALA A 252 -11.15 -18.16 -1.05
C ALA A 252 -12.13 -18.44 -2.20
N ALA A 253 -12.49 -19.69 -2.42
CA ALA A 253 -13.35 -20.09 -3.53
C ALA A 253 -14.69 -19.35 -3.53
N GLY A 254 -15.10 -18.82 -4.69
CA GLY A 254 -16.34 -18.09 -4.86
C GLY A 254 -16.44 -16.74 -4.13
N ALA A 255 -15.37 -16.27 -3.49
CA ALA A 255 -15.37 -14.96 -2.82
C ALA A 255 -15.45 -13.82 -3.83
N ASN A 256 -16.18 -12.77 -3.48
CA ASN A 256 -16.32 -11.55 -4.29
C ASN A 256 -15.89 -10.35 -3.46
N VAL A 257 -14.79 -9.72 -3.84
CA VAL A 257 -14.18 -8.62 -3.10
C VAL A 257 -14.05 -7.40 -4.01
N SER A 258 -14.61 -6.28 -3.57
CA SER A 258 -14.40 -4.98 -4.21
C SER A 258 -13.55 -4.12 -3.30
N VAL A 259 -12.45 -3.58 -3.83
CA VAL A 259 -11.55 -2.68 -3.11
C VAL A 259 -11.47 -1.36 -3.86
N ALA A 260 -11.63 -0.25 -3.13
CA ALA A 260 -11.28 1.08 -3.61
C ALA A 260 -10.14 1.62 -2.74
N GLU A 261 -9.04 1.98 -3.37
CA GLU A 261 -7.90 2.63 -2.74
C GLU A 261 -7.81 4.07 -3.23
N VAL A 262 -7.72 5.01 -2.31
CA VAL A 262 -7.57 6.43 -2.62
C VAL A 262 -6.33 6.98 -1.94
N SER A 263 -5.43 7.55 -2.72
CA SER A 263 -4.21 8.21 -2.28
C SER A 263 -4.29 9.68 -2.66
N ASN A 264 -4.42 10.55 -1.64
CA ASN A 264 -4.51 12.00 -1.81
C ASN A 264 -3.68 12.69 -0.71
N MET A 265 -2.47 13.06 -1.06
CA MET A 265 -1.46 13.55 -0.13
C MET A 265 -0.80 14.81 -0.69
N GLY A 266 -0.17 15.59 0.17
CA GLY A 266 0.60 16.77 -0.23
C GLY A 266 1.94 16.44 -0.88
N GLU A 267 2.57 17.49 -1.42
CA GLU A 267 3.85 17.42 -2.16
C GLU A 267 5.06 16.98 -1.33
N GLU A 268 4.89 16.81 -0.03
CA GLU A 268 5.92 16.32 0.89
C GLU A 268 5.81 14.82 1.21
N VAL A 269 4.96 14.09 0.51
CA VAL A 269 4.78 12.65 0.75
C VAL A 269 5.33 11.82 -0.40
N PHE A 270 6.15 10.85 -0.06
CA PHE A 270 6.53 9.74 -0.93
C PHE A 270 5.81 8.46 -0.49
N LEU A 271 4.89 7.98 -1.30
CA LEU A 271 4.17 6.74 -1.06
C LEU A 271 4.84 5.58 -1.81
N VAL A 272 5.24 4.54 -1.08
CA VAL A 272 5.47 3.21 -1.62
C VAL A 272 4.33 2.31 -1.18
N ASN A 273 3.55 1.80 -2.12
CA ASN A 273 2.40 0.97 -1.82
C ASN A 273 2.50 -0.38 -2.53
N ARG A 274 2.42 -1.45 -1.76
CA ARG A 274 2.44 -2.80 -2.30
C ARG A 274 1.14 -3.52 -2.04
N ILE A 275 0.48 -3.90 -3.12
CA ILE A 275 -0.77 -4.64 -3.10
C ILE A 275 -0.51 -6.04 -3.66
N LYS A 276 -0.88 -7.06 -2.89
CA LYS A 276 -0.78 -8.45 -3.32
C LYS A 276 -2.08 -9.19 -3.06
N ALA A 277 -2.67 -9.76 -4.13
CA ALA A 277 -3.94 -10.45 -4.05
C ALA A 277 -3.80 -11.91 -4.51
N PHE A 278 -4.27 -12.83 -3.68
CA PHE A 278 -4.37 -14.26 -3.99
C PHE A 278 -5.84 -14.60 -4.26
N ILE A 279 -6.13 -14.98 -5.51
CA ILE A 279 -7.50 -15.15 -5.99
C ILE A 279 -7.75 -16.63 -6.21
N GLY A 280 -8.63 -17.22 -5.40
CA GLY A 280 -8.99 -18.63 -5.41
C GLY A 280 -9.98 -19.01 -6.51
N LYS A 281 -10.44 -20.27 -6.48
CA LYS A 281 -11.33 -20.83 -7.48
C LYS A 281 -12.64 -20.04 -7.60
N ASP A 282 -13.01 -19.67 -8.84
CA ASP A 282 -14.25 -18.92 -9.14
C ASP A 282 -14.41 -17.62 -8.31
N ALA A 283 -13.34 -17.12 -7.70
CA ALA A 283 -13.35 -15.87 -6.94
C ALA A 283 -13.12 -14.67 -7.85
N THR A 284 -13.67 -13.53 -7.45
CA THR A 284 -13.56 -12.26 -8.19
C THR A 284 -13.00 -11.17 -7.30
N LEU A 285 -11.96 -10.50 -7.79
CA LEU A 285 -11.46 -9.25 -7.25
C LEU A 285 -11.75 -8.10 -8.22
N ASP A 286 -12.43 -7.06 -7.74
CA ASP A 286 -12.53 -5.76 -8.39
C ASP A 286 -11.69 -4.76 -7.57
N TYR A 287 -10.52 -4.38 -8.06
CA TYR A 287 -9.60 -3.46 -7.39
C TYR A 287 -9.53 -2.14 -8.17
N THR A 288 -9.81 -1.03 -7.51
CA THR A 288 -9.68 0.30 -8.09
C THR A 288 -8.74 1.14 -7.25
N THR A 289 -7.69 1.72 -7.87
CA THR A 289 -6.80 2.68 -7.23
C THR A 289 -6.95 4.07 -7.85
N ALA A 290 -6.93 5.10 -7.00
CA ALA A 290 -6.96 6.50 -7.40
C ALA A 290 -5.76 7.24 -6.79
N GLY A 291 -4.82 7.67 -7.64
CA GLY A 291 -3.71 8.55 -7.26
C GLY A 291 -4.07 9.99 -7.60
N LEU A 292 -4.31 10.80 -6.56
CA LEU A 292 -4.85 12.14 -6.68
C LEU A 292 -3.91 13.24 -6.15
N GLY A 293 -2.77 12.86 -5.61
CA GLY A 293 -1.75 13.79 -5.08
C GLY A 293 -0.70 13.09 -4.24
N ALA A 294 0.54 13.46 -4.42
CA ALA A 294 1.73 13.17 -3.62
C ALA A 294 2.95 13.76 -4.31
N LYS A 295 4.08 13.96 -3.62
CA LYS A 295 5.36 14.19 -4.29
C LYS A 295 5.66 13.05 -5.26
N GLN A 296 5.51 11.83 -4.77
CA GLN A 296 5.71 10.64 -5.58
C GLN A 296 4.87 9.46 -5.08
N ILE A 297 4.23 8.75 -5.99
CA ILE A 297 3.59 7.46 -5.74
C ILE A 297 4.34 6.37 -6.52
N LYS A 298 4.83 5.36 -5.81
CA LYS A 298 5.29 4.10 -6.37
C LYS A 298 4.37 2.98 -5.89
N ALA A 299 3.53 2.47 -6.77
CA ALA A 299 2.58 1.40 -6.44
C ALA A 299 2.85 0.13 -7.26
N ASP A 300 2.93 -0.99 -6.57
CA ASP A 300 3.04 -2.32 -7.18
C ASP A 300 1.78 -3.13 -6.85
N ILE A 301 1.01 -3.50 -7.87
CA ILE A 301 -0.26 -4.21 -7.75
C ILE A 301 -0.11 -5.59 -8.40
N GLU A 302 0.02 -6.62 -7.59
CA GLU A 302 0.17 -8.01 -8.04
C GLU A 302 -1.10 -8.80 -7.75
N THR A 303 -1.71 -9.35 -8.80
CA THR A 303 -2.85 -10.26 -8.70
C THR A 303 -2.44 -11.66 -9.16
N ILE A 304 -2.54 -12.64 -8.27
CA ILE A 304 -2.18 -14.03 -8.53
C ILE A 304 -3.46 -14.85 -8.62
N LEU A 305 -3.76 -15.32 -9.84
CA LEU A 305 -4.96 -16.12 -10.12
C LEU A 305 -4.60 -17.58 -9.90
N THR A 306 -4.83 -18.08 -8.68
CA THR A 306 -4.27 -19.32 -8.16
C THR A 306 -5.07 -20.58 -8.50
N ALA A 307 -6.29 -20.41 -9.03
CA ALA A 307 -7.19 -21.54 -9.29
C ALA A 307 -8.13 -21.27 -10.47
N PRO A 308 -8.73 -22.30 -11.07
CA PRO A 308 -9.64 -22.14 -12.22
C PRO A 308 -10.83 -21.23 -11.92
N GLY A 309 -11.21 -20.41 -12.91
CA GLY A 309 -12.32 -19.47 -12.82
C GLY A 309 -11.99 -18.17 -12.07
N ALA A 310 -10.77 -18.03 -11.54
CA ALA A 310 -10.36 -16.81 -10.86
C ALA A 310 -10.40 -15.60 -11.81
N THR A 311 -10.91 -14.48 -11.30
CA THR A 311 -11.06 -13.22 -12.08
C THR A 311 -10.48 -12.04 -11.31
N ALA A 312 -9.63 -11.24 -11.97
CA ALA A 312 -9.08 -9.99 -11.47
C ALA A 312 -9.43 -8.82 -12.39
N ARG A 313 -10.03 -7.75 -11.84
CA ARG A 313 -10.20 -6.48 -12.52
C ARG A 313 -9.44 -5.42 -11.75
N VAL A 314 -8.48 -4.77 -12.41
CA VAL A 314 -7.65 -3.72 -11.80
C VAL A 314 -7.88 -2.43 -12.58
N ASN A 315 -8.44 -1.44 -11.91
CA ASN A 315 -8.67 -0.12 -12.50
C ASN A 315 -7.78 0.92 -11.80
N GLY A 316 -7.15 1.79 -12.58
CA GLY A 316 -6.35 2.90 -12.08
C GLY A 316 -6.85 4.23 -12.63
N VAL A 317 -6.99 5.22 -11.75
CA VAL A 317 -7.24 6.61 -12.10
C VAL A 317 -6.10 7.45 -11.50
N VAL A 318 -5.44 8.25 -12.34
CA VAL A 318 -4.38 9.14 -11.90
C VAL A 318 -4.70 10.55 -12.37
N LEU A 319 -4.69 11.49 -11.44
CA LEU A 319 -4.80 12.91 -11.73
C LEU A 319 -3.57 13.58 -11.13
N GLY A 320 -2.69 14.11 -11.99
CA GLY A 320 -1.46 14.75 -11.55
C GLY A 320 -1.38 16.21 -11.99
N ASP A 321 -0.83 17.02 -11.12
CA ASP A 321 -0.46 18.41 -11.42
C ASP A 321 0.91 18.74 -10.82
N SER A 322 1.31 20.01 -10.85
CA SER A 322 2.61 20.46 -10.35
C SER A 322 3.78 19.60 -10.91
N ASP A 323 4.69 19.13 -10.08
CA ASP A 323 5.82 18.24 -10.41
C ASP A 323 5.63 16.80 -9.88
N GLU A 324 4.40 16.40 -9.61
CA GLU A 324 4.06 15.10 -9.06
C GLU A 324 4.50 13.94 -9.96
N HIS A 325 4.91 12.83 -9.34
CA HIS A 325 5.37 11.65 -10.05
C HIS A 325 4.59 10.39 -9.66
N PHE A 326 4.02 9.71 -10.66
CA PHE A 326 3.20 8.51 -10.47
C PHE A 326 3.81 7.31 -11.21
N ALA A 327 4.29 6.31 -10.47
CA ALA A 327 4.82 5.06 -11.01
C ALA A 327 3.95 3.88 -10.57
N TYR A 328 3.18 3.32 -11.50
CA TYR A 328 2.33 2.15 -11.26
C TYR A 328 2.83 0.93 -12.01
N ASN A 329 3.12 -0.13 -11.28
CA ASN A 329 3.40 -1.44 -11.83
C ASN A 329 2.21 -2.36 -11.53
N THR A 330 1.70 -3.04 -12.54
CA THR A 330 0.66 -4.06 -12.39
C THR A 330 1.13 -5.40 -12.90
N ILE A 331 0.86 -6.46 -12.15
CA ILE A 331 1.16 -7.84 -12.55
C ILE A 331 -0.10 -8.68 -12.41
N ALA A 332 -0.55 -9.26 -13.54
CA ALA A 332 -1.54 -10.32 -13.53
C ALA A 332 -0.83 -11.64 -13.76
N ASP A 333 -0.64 -12.43 -12.70
CA ASP A 333 0.02 -13.74 -12.73
C ASP A 333 -1.02 -14.86 -12.80
N HIS A 334 -1.19 -15.42 -14.00
CA HIS A 334 -2.10 -16.51 -14.27
C HIS A 334 -1.40 -17.86 -14.04
N THR A 335 -1.71 -18.50 -12.91
CA THR A 335 -1.09 -19.76 -12.48
C THR A 335 -2.03 -20.96 -12.59
N ALA A 336 -3.24 -20.78 -13.13
CA ALA A 336 -4.26 -21.82 -13.29
C ALA A 336 -5.03 -21.63 -14.61
N THR A 337 -5.75 -22.66 -15.03
CA THR A 337 -6.58 -22.64 -16.25
C THR A 337 -7.83 -21.79 -16.09
N ASP A 338 -8.43 -21.34 -17.19
CA ASP A 338 -9.73 -20.67 -17.23
C ASP A 338 -9.77 -19.39 -16.38
N THR A 339 -8.68 -18.65 -16.36
CA THR A 339 -8.56 -17.42 -15.56
C THR A 339 -8.75 -16.17 -16.41
N ASN A 340 -9.25 -15.10 -15.81
CA ASN A 340 -9.53 -13.84 -16.50
C ASN A 340 -8.90 -12.65 -15.78
N SER A 341 -8.23 -11.76 -16.51
CA SER A 341 -7.78 -10.48 -15.98
C SER A 341 -8.09 -9.31 -16.91
N ASN A 342 -8.43 -8.17 -16.31
CA ASN A 342 -8.65 -6.93 -17.05
C ASN A 342 -8.01 -5.77 -16.30
N ILE A 343 -7.01 -5.11 -16.90
CA ILE A 343 -6.28 -4.00 -16.30
C ILE A 343 -6.53 -2.74 -17.12
N VAL A 344 -7.09 -1.71 -16.49
CA VAL A 344 -7.47 -0.47 -17.16
C VAL A 344 -6.98 0.73 -16.38
N PHE A 345 -6.04 1.50 -16.93
CA PHE A 345 -5.57 2.75 -16.36
C PHE A 345 -6.01 3.96 -17.19
N ARG A 346 -6.38 5.03 -16.51
CA ARG A 346 -6.74 6.33 -17.07
C ARG A 346 -5.98 7.41 -16.32
N VAL A 347 -5.23 8.19 -17.05
CA VAL A 347 -4.30 9.17 -16.49
C VAL A 347 -4.59 10.53 -17.11
N ALA A 348 -4.68 11.56 -16.30
CA ALA A 348 -4.70 12.96 -16.75
C ALA A 348 -3.62 13.73 -16.01
N LEU A 349 -2.75 14.40 -16.77
CA LEU A 349 -1.58 15.09 -16.26
C LEU A 349 -1.55 16.54 -16.73
N LYS A 350 -1.20 17.42 -15.83
CA LYS A 350 -1.09 18.85 -16.03
C LYS A 350 0.29 19.32 -15.53
N ASP A 351 0.68 20.52 -15.89
CA ASP A 351 1.93 21.18 -15.52
C ASP A 351 3.18 20.33 -15.85
N GLU A 352 4.05 20.01 -14.90
CA GLU A 352 5.26 19.18 -15.07
C GLU A 352 5.06 17.74 -14.56
N SER A 353 3.82 17.36 -14.20
CA SER A 353 3.54 16.05 -13.61
C SER A 353 3.84 14.91 -14.57
N THR A 354 4.26 13.77 -14.01
CA THR A 354 4.70 12.61 -14.78
C THR A 354 4.00 11.33 -14.33
N SER A 355 3.66 10.47 -15.27
CA SER A 355 3.11 9.15 -14.96
C SER A 355 3.79 8.06 -15.76
N ILE A 356 4.18 7.00 -15.09
CA ILE A 356 4.76 5.82 -15.71
C ILE A 356 3.94 4.60 -15.31
N TYR A 357 3.39 3.95 -16.31
CA TYR A 357 2.64 2.72 -16.14
C TYR A 357 3.41 1.55 -16.73
N GLN A 358 3.68 0.53 -15.94
CA GLN A 358 4.21 -0.75 -16.39
C GLN A 358 3.19 -1.85 -16.08
N GLY A 359 2.69 -2.53 -17.13
CA GLY A 359 1.75 -3.63 -17.00
C GLY A 359 2.37 -4.94 -17.46
N ILE A 360 2.31 -5.98 -16.63
CA ILE A 360 2.79 -7.31 -16.94
C ILE A 360 1.62 -8.30 -16.89
N ILE A 361 1.37 -9.00 -18.01
CA ILE A 361 0.52 -10.17 -18.02
C ILE A 361 1.44 -11.38 -18.11
N LYS A 362 1.44 -12.21 -17.07
CA LYS A 362 2.23 -13.43 -17.00
C LYS A 362 1.30 -14.64 -17.03
N VAL A 363 1.51 -15.54 -18.00
CA VAL A 363 0.68 -16.72 -18.16
C VAL A 363 1.56 -17.96 -18.09
N GLU A 364 1.44 -18.69 -17.01
CA GLU A 364 2.19 -19.92 -16.77
C GLU A 364 1.77 -21.03 -17.75
N LYS A 365 2.64 -22.00 -18.02
CA LYS A 365 2.39 -23.07 -18.98
C LYS A 365 1.09 -23.85 -18.73
N ILE A 366 0.71 -24.01 -17.46
CA ILE A 366 -0.53 -24.68 -17.06
C ILE A 366 -1.78 -23.80 -17.27
N ALA A 367 -1.62 -22.48 -17.37
CA ALA A 367 -2.73 -21.52 -17.39
C ALA A 367 -3.40 -21.41 -18.78
N GLN A 368 -3.85 -22.55 -19.31
CA GLN A 368 -4.57 -22.61 -20.58
C GLN A 368 -5.96 -21.97 -20.47
N ARG A 369 -6.49 -21.44 -21.55
CA ARG A 369 -7.76 -20.72 -21.67
C ARG A 369 -7.82 -19.46 -20.82
N THR A 370 -6.67 -18.83 -20.60
CA THR A 370 -6.59 -17.50 -20.03
C THR A 370 -7.15 -16.48 -21.02
N ASP A 371 -7.98 -15.54 -20.51
CA ASP A 371 -8.43 -14.36 -21.23
C ASP A 371 -7.97 -13.12 -20.45
N SER A 372 -7.06 -12.35 -21.04
CA SER A 372 -6.43 -11.23 -20.35
C SER A 372 -6.38 -9.98 -21.24
N TYR A 373 -6.61 -8.83 -20.64
CA TYR A 373 -6.57 -7.54 -21.33
C TYR A 373 -5.90 -6.48 -20.49
N GLN A 374 -5.11 -5.60 -21.09
CA GLN A 374 -4.59 -4.41 -20.45
C GLN A 374 -4.70 -3.18 -21.36
N SER A 375 -5.00 -2.02 -20.75
CA SER A 375 -5.11 -0.74 -21.44
C SER A 375 -4.69 0.41 -20.55
N ASN A 376 -3.76 1.23 -21.03
CA ASN A 376 -3.45 2.52 -20.42
C ASN A 376 -3.76 3.64 -21.43
N LYS A 377 -4.47 4.70 -21.00
CA LYS A 377 -4.74 5.88 -21.80
C LYS A 377 -4.40 7.13 -21.01
N ASN A 378 -3.58 8.00 -21.60
CA ASN A 378 -3.06 9.19 -21.01
C ASN A 378 -3.61 10.43 -21.71
N LEU A 379 -4.06 11.41 -20.93
CA LEU A 379 -4.46 12.74 -21.36
C LEU A 379 -3.44 13.74 -20.80
N LEU A 380 -2.66 14.36 -21.67
CA LEU A 380 -1.70 15.38 -21.31
C LEU A 380 -2.33 16.76 -21.54
N LEU A 381 -2.45 17.55 -20.48
CA LEU A 381 -3.10 18.86 -20.47
C LEU A 381 -2.08 20.01 -20.52
N GLY A 382 -0.79 19.70 -20.47
CA GLY A 382 0.32 20.65 -20.52
C GLY A 382 1.43 20.17 -21.43
N THR A 383 2.31 21.07 -21.86
CA THR A 383 3.45 20.77 -22.74
C THR A 383 4.61 20.09 -22.03
N GLU A 384 4.70 20.22 -20.71
CA GLU A 384 5.76 19.66 -19.89
C GLU A 384 5.33 18.35 -19.21
N ALA A 385 4.00 18.08 -19.18
CA ALA A 385 3.46 16.81 -18.66
C ALA A 385 3.93 15.61 -19.50
N ARG A 386 4.27 14.49 -18.84
CA ARG A 386 4.82 13.30 -19.50
C ARG A 386 4.15 12.04 -19.03
N ALA A 387 3.91 11.10 -19.96
CA ALA A 387 3.37 9.78 -19.62
C ALA A 387 4.05 8.69 -20.46
N ASP A 388 4.54 7.66 -19.78
CA ASP A 388 5.11 6.47 -20.39
C ASP A 388 4.25 5.24 -20.10
N SER A 389 4.09 4.36 -21.09
CA SER A 389 3.37 3.10 -20.96
C SER A 389 4.25 1.96 -21.43
N ILE A 390 4.50 1.00 -20.55
CA ILE A 390 5.41 -0.13 -20.80
C ILE A 390 4.64 -1.44 -20.61
N PRO A 391 3.85 -1.87 -21.60
CA PRO A 391 3.17 -3.16 -21.54
C PRO A 391 4.15 -4.31 -21.80
N LYS A 392 4.04 -5.38 -21.00
CA LYS A 392 4.83 -6.61 -21.14
C LYS A 392 3.92 -7.83 -21.15
N LEU A 393 4.26 -8.83 -21.95
CA LEU A 393 3.58 -10.12 -22.02
C LEU A 393 4.60 -11.24 -21.84
N GLU A 394 4.37 -12.11 -20.87
CA GLU A 394 5.16 -13.32 -20.62
C GLU A 394 4.24 -14.53 -20.74
N ILE A 395 4.12 -15.10 -21.93
CA ILE A 395 3.15 -16.16 -22.19
C ILE A 395 3.87 -17.47 -22.44
N LEU A 396 3.63 -18.46 -21.55
CA LEU A 396 4.16 -19.80 -21.64
C LEU A 396 3.11 -20.86 -22.07
N ALA A 397 1.83 -20.47 -22.11
CA ALA A 397 0.71 -21.33 -22.52
C ALA A 397 0.38 -21.11 -24.00
N ASP A 398 -0.27 -22.09 -24.62
CA ASP A 398 -0.57 -22.10 -26.05
C ASP A 398 -1.99 -21.62 -26.39
N ASP A 399 -2.98 -21.95 -25.56
CA ASP A 399 -4.40 -21.63 -25.76
C ASP A 399 -4.81 -20.45 -24.86
N VAL A 400 -4.56 -19.22 -25.32
CA VAL A 400 -4.83 -18.00 -24.55
C VAL A 400 -5.29 -16.86 -25.46
N LYS A 401 -5.94 -15.84 -24.84
CA LYS A 401 -6.25 -14.54 -25.43
C LYS A 401 -5.63 -13.45 -24.57
N CYS A 402 -4.71 -12.66 -25.14
CA CYS A 402 -4.04 -11.55 -24.46
C CYS A 402 -3.85 -10.36 -25.40
#